data_d2afeca84b080726f699fa9eebd9473e
#
_entry.id   d2afeca84b080726f699fa9eebd9473e
#
_cell.length_a   1.000
_cell.length_b   1.000
_cell.length_c   1.000
_cell.angle_alpha   90.00
_cell.angle_beta   90.00
_cell.angle_gamma   90.00
#
_symmetry.space_group_name_H-M   'P 1'
#
loop_
_entity.id
_entity.type
_entity.pdbx_description
1 polymer ?
#
loop_
_entity_poly.entity_id
_entity_poly.type
_entity_poly.pdbx_seq_one_letter_code
_entity_poly.pdbx_strand_id
1 'polypeptide(L)'
;MKAFSDWLLTAFCPYHLVEDILGDMEEQYENNLEHHSSFKSKILYFLDTVSLITSYAIQKRKYDASFHVYSTTQNNLPMLKNYIKVALRSLAKQRLFTIINVMGLSAGMSIGILFITMISFVNTYDSFHENESNIYRIITETDDKVRTKDWASAPVPLAQLLRDDYSGFGEIVRINNTLSAEAEFNNKKLPLSGLFVDNNFLDVFSFELLSGENNLNEPTNILITESFVKRMFNEESPLGKVINMGELGEFTIKGILKDVPKNSHMWFEVLLPHQVFLDRAADETSSANPNAWTEFYSNYIYILLPENSNITALNSTLEEISLQKYKSMDSYDAKFKLQHLSDIAMGSDTGGELGTSWGIEIYMISISITLLILLPACFNY
;
A
#
# COMPACT_ATOMS: atom_id res chain seq x y z
N MET A 1 -21.41 -4.40 7.94
CA MET A 1 -21.63 -5.18 6.71
C MET A 1 -22.62 -6.32 6.93
N LYS A 2 -22.41 -7.26 7.88
CA LYS A 2 -23.36 -8.38 8.11
C LYS A 2 -24.80 -7.88 8.33
N ALA A 3 -25.04 -7.01 9.29
CA ALA A 3 -26.38 -6.46 9.55
C ALA A 3 -27.04 -5.73 8.35
N PHE A 4 -26.24 -5.14 7.48
CA PHE A 4 -26.73 -4.53 6.24
C PHE A 4 -27.12 -5.59 5.21
N SER A 5 -26.38 -6.68 5.10
CA SER A 5 -26.70 -7.80 4.23
C SER A 5 -27.99 -8.50 4.68
N ASP A 6 -28.18 -8.70 5.99
CA ASP A 6 -29.39 -9.29 6.57
C ASP A 6 -30.62 -8.42 6.30
N TRP A 7 -30.47 -7.08 6.43
CA TRP A 7 -31.53 -6.13 6.06
C TRP A 7 -31.86 -6.19 4.56
N LEU A 8 -30.86 -6.30 3.69
CA LEU A 8 -31.09 -6.47 2.25
C LEU A 8 -31.87 -7.75 1.94
N LEU A 9 -31.52 -8.88 2.54
CA LEU A 9 -32.27 -10.14 2.37
C LEU A 9 -33.71 -10.02 2.83
N THR A 10 -33.94 -9.41 3.99
CA THR A 10 -35.32 -9.20 4.50
C THR A 10 -36.14 -8.24 3.63
N ALA A 11 -35.50 -7.26 2.97
CA ALA A 11 -36.20 -6.30 2.11
C ALA A 11 -36.55 -6.86 0.72
N PHE A 12 -35.74 -7.76 0.17
CA PHE A 12 -35.87 -8.23 -1.23
C PHE A 12 -36.33 -9.68 -1.37
N CYS A 13 -36.26 -10.52 -0.33
CA CYS A 13 -36.71 -11.90 -0.35
C CYS A 13 -38.11 -12.06 0.25
N PRO A 14 -38.93 -13.02 -0.22
CA PRO A 14 -40.25 -13.31 0.35
C PRO A 14 -40.14 -13.80 1.79
N TYR A 15 -41.07 -13.36 2.63
CA TYR A 15 -41.07 -13.61 4.07
C TYR A 15 -40.96 -15.10 4.44
N HIS A 16 -41.56 -16.00 3.66
CA HIS A 16 -41.57 -17.47 3.91
C HIS A 16 -40.24 -18.17 3.57
N LEU A 17 -39.29 -17.50 2.90
CA LEU A 17 -37.96 -18.07 2.55
C LEU A 17 -36.83 -17.37 3.29
N VAL A 18 -37.09 -16.22 3.91
CA VAL A 18 -36.04 -15.40 4.54
C VAL A 18 -35.36 -16.11 5.70
N GLU A 19 -36.14 -16.84 6.53
CA GLU A 19 -35.57 -17.55 7.68
C GLU A 19 -34.63 -18.68 7.26
N ASP A 20 -35.03 -19.49 6.27
CA ASP A 20 -34.19 -20.58 5.74
C ASP A 20 -32.92 -20.03 5.09
N ILE A 21 -33.04 -18.98 4.27
CA ILE A 21 -31.90 -18.36 3.60
C ILE A 21 -30.93 -17.72 4.60
N LEU A 22 -31.44 -17.04 5.63
CA LEU A 22 -30.61 -16.45 6.67
C LEU A 22 -29.87 -17.53 7.47
N GLY A 23 -30.52 -18.68 7.73
CA GLY A 23 -29.90 -19.81 8.41
C GLY A 23 -28.71 -20.39 7.62
N ASP A 24 -28.91 -20.68 6.34
CA ASP A 24 -27.87 -21.20 5.45
C ASP A 24 -26.69 -20.21 5.29
N MET A 25 -26.99 -18.93 5.18
CA MET A 25 -25.99 -17.87 5.06
C MET A 25 -25.21 -17.67 6.36
N GLU A 26 -25.83 -17.84 7.52
CA GLU A 26 -25.15 -17.76 8.82
C GLU A 26 -24.18 -18.93 8.99
N GLU A 27 -24.61 -20.16 8.68
CA GLU A 27 -23.73 -21.34 8.71
C GLU A 27 -22.52 -21.18 7.79
N GLN A 28 -22.74 -20.66 6.58
CA GLN A 28 -21.66 -20.40 5.64
C GLN A 28 -20.71 -19.29 6.11
N TYR A 29 -21.22 -18.28 6.79
CA TYR A 29 -20.41 -17.22 7.39
C TYR A 29 -19.53 -17.74 8.54
N GLU A 30 -20.08 -18.59 9.43
CA GLU A 30 -19.31 -19.22 10.50
C GLU A 30 -18.20 -20.12 9.95
N ASN A 31 -18.49 -20.91 8.93
CA ASN A 31 -17.50 -21.73 8.25
C ASN A 31 -16.38 -20.88 7.59
N ASN A 32 -16.75 -19.74 6.99
CA ASN A 32 -15.77 -18.81 6.43
C ASN A 32 -14.91 -18.14 7.51
N LEU A 33 -15.41 -17.95 8.73
CA LEU A 33 -14.65 -17.41 9.85
C LEU A 33 -13.57 -18.37 10.35
N GLU A 34 -13.76 -19.68 10.21
CA GLU A 34 -12.74 -20.68 10.57
C GLU A 34 -11.55 -20.69 9.61
N HIS A 35 -11.76 -20.29 8.34
CA HIS A 35 -10.75 -20.39 7.28
C HIS A 35 -10.20 -19.03 6.81
N HIS A 36 -10.84 -17.90 7.19
CA HIS A 36 -10.49 -16.56 6.70
C HIS A 36 -10.58 -15.51 7.80
N SER A 37 -9.94 -14.35 7.58
CA SER A 37 -10.06 -13.21 8.48
C SER A 37 -11.50 -12.68 8.56
N SER A 38 -11.89 -12.10 9.70
CA SER A 38 -13.24 -11.55 9.94
C SER A 38 -13.68 -10.53 8.87
N PHE A 39 -12.75 -9.77 8.33
CA PHE A 39 -13.03 -8.79 7.26
C PHE A 39 -13.36 -9.49 5.93
N LYS A 40 -12.57 -10.49 5.54
CA LYS A 40 -12.79 -11.28 4.31
C LYS A 40 -14.10 -12.07 4.38
N SER A 41 -14.42 -12.65 5.52
CA SER A 41 -15.69 -13.37 5.73
C SER A 41 -16.90 -12.45 5.60
N LYS A 42 -16.81 -11.19 6.05
CA LYS A 42 -17.89 -10.18 5.87
C LYS A 42 -18.08 -9.76 4.42
N ILE A 43 -16.99 -9.69 3.64
CA ILE A 43 -17.07 -9.40 2.19
C ILE A 43 -17.71 -10.57 1.45
N LEU A 44 -17.30 -11.81 1.72
CA LEU A 44 -17.87 -12.99 1.10
C LEU A 44 -19.38 -13.09 1.39
N TYR A 45 -19.78 -12.91 2.64
CA TYR A 45 -21.18 -12.88 3.04
C TYR A 45 -21.99 -11.82 2.27
N PHE A 46 -21.44 -10.63 2.06
CA PHE A 46 -22.09 -9.57 1.25
C PHE A 46 -22.21 -9.96 -0.23
N LEU A 47 -21.16 -10.54 -0.83
CA LEU A 47 -21.20 -10.99 -2.22
C LEU A 47 -22.21 -12.12 -2.44
N ASP A 48 -22.29 -13.06 -1.52
CA ASP A 48 -23.28 -14.16 -1.55
C ASP A 48 -24.70 -13.60 -1.42
N THR A 49 -24.93 -12.61 -0.54
CA THR A 49 -26.20 -11.89 -0.42
C THR A 49 -26.61 -11.26 -1.75
N VAL A 50 -25.71 -10.53 -2.42
CA VAL A 50 -25.99 -9.91 -3.73
C VAL A 50 -26.26 -10.95 -4.80
N SER A 51 -25.51 -12.06 -4.81
CA SER A 51 -25.72 -13.18 -5.73
C SER A 51 -27.08 -13.82 -5.58
N LEU A 52 -27.53 -14.05 -4.34
CA LEU A 52 -28.85 -14.60 -4.05
C LEU A 52 -29.99 -13.68 -4.48
N ILE A 53 -29.89 -12.38 -4.18
CA ILE A 53 -30.89 -11.38 -4.57
C ILE A 53 -30.99 -11.28 -6.11
N THR A 54 -29.87 -11.26 -6.81
CA THR A 54 -29.86 -11.21 -8.29
C THR A 54 -30.41 -12.47 -8.90
N SER A 55 -30.09 -13.65 -8.37
CA SER A 55 -30.63 -14.94 -8.82
C SER A 55 -32.15 -15.00 -8.63
N TYR A 56 -32.63 -14.53 -7.49
CA TYR A 56 -34.06 -14.48 -7.19
C TYR A 56 -34.82 -13.49 -8.08
N ALA A 57 -34.28 -12.32 -8.32
CA ALA A 57 -34.85 -11.31 -9.22
C ALA A 57 -34.94 -11.82 -10.67
N ILE A 58 -33.97 -12.61 -11.12
CA ILE A 58 -33.97 -13.25 -12.45
C ILE A 58 -35.02 -14.37 -12.50
N GLN A 59 -35.18 -15.18 -11.44
CA GLN A 59 -36.20 -16.21 -11.38
C GLN A 59 -37.61 -15.62 -11.34
N LYS A 60 -37.85 -14.58 -10.58
CA LYS A 60 -39.15 -13.89 -10.53
C LYS A 60 -39.56 -13.34 -11.88
N ARG A 61 -38.61 -12.72 -12.64
CA ARG A 61 -38.87 -12.27 -14.02
C ARG A 61 -39.21 -13.44 -14.98
N LYS A 62 -38.62 -14.61 -14.79
CA LYS A 62 -38.95 -15.79 -15.59
C LYS A 62 -40.32 -16.34 -15.27
N TYR A 63 -40.76 -16.28 -14.00
CA TYR A 63 -42.08 -16.80 -13.58
C TYR A 63 -43.24 -15.90 -14.07
N ASP A 64 -43.07 -14.58 -14.03
CA ASP A 64 -44.04 -13.61 -14.56
C ASP A 64 -44.13 -13.63 -16.11
N ALA A 65 -43.08 -14.12 -16.79
CA ALA A 65 -43.04 -14.26 -18.24
C ALA A 65 -43.64 -15.57 -18.77
N SER A 66 -44.07 -16.49 -17.89
CA SER A 66 -44.55 -17.83 -18.29
C SER A 66 -46.04 -17.93 -18.61
N PHE A 67 -46.73 -16.81 -18.87
CA PHE A 67 -48.06 -16.83 -19.46
C PHE A 67 -47.92 -16.79 -20.99
N HIS A 68 -48.06 -17.97 -21.63
CA HIS A 68 -48.14 -18.26 -23.06
C HIS A 68 -47.00 -17.81 -23.99
N VAL A 69 -46.04 -18.67 -24.16
CA VAL A 69 -45.31 -18.70 -25.42
C VAL A 69 -45.25 -20.13 -25.97
N TYR A 70 -45.95 -20.34 -27.08
CA TYR A 70 -45.69 -21.47 -27.98
C TYR A 70 -44.20 -21.48 -28.36
N SER A 71 -43.52 -22.57 -28.09
CA SER A 71 -42.13 -22.75 -28.48
C SER A 71 -42.02 -22.95 -29.98
N THR A 72 -41.71 -21.90 -30.70
CA THR A 72 -41.07 -21.99 -32.01
C THR A 72 -39.64 -21.56 -31.85
N THR A 73 -38.73 -22.49 -32.04
CA THR A 73 -37.29 -22.25 -32.26
C THR A 73 -37.12 -21.38 -33.48
N GLN A 74 -37.33 -20.09 -33.38
CA GLN A 74 -37.01 -19.10 -34.40
C GLN A 74 -35.88 -18.20 -33.96
N ASN A 75 -34.89 -18.04 -34.80
CA ASN A 75 -33.79 -17.09 -34.67
C ASN A 75 -34.25 -15.74 -34.05
N ASN A 76 -33.89 -15.47 -32.79
CA ASN A 76 -34.29 -14.26 -32.08
C ASN A 76 -33.60 -12.97 -32.59
N LEU A 77 -32.74 -13.07 -33.60
CA LEU A 77 -32.02 -11.94 -34.20
C LEU A 77 -32.93 -10.83 -34.78
N PRO A 78 -34.03 -11.14 -35.52
CA PRO A 78 -34.92 -10.09 -36.00
C PRO A 78 -35.69 -9.36 -34.89
N MET A 79 -36.05 -10.09 -33.83
CA MET A 79 -36.71 -9.52 -32.65
C MET A 79 -35.78 -8.58 -31.90
N LEU A 80 -34.52 -9.00 -31.67
CA LEU A 80 -33.50 -8.18 -31.03
C LEU A 80 -33.23 -6.91 -31.83
N LYS A 81 -33.10 -7.01 -33.16
CA LYS A 81 -32.94 -5.85 -34.04
C LYS A 81 -34.11 -4.87 -33.97
N ASN A 82 -35.33 -5.39 -33.84
CA ASN A 82 -36.52 -4.55 -33.71
C ASN A 82 -36.55 -3.84 -32.33
N TYR A 83 -36.23 -4.55 -31.24
CA TYR A 83 -36.13 -3.95 -29.90
C TYR A 83 -35.07 -2.86 -29.86
N ILE A 84 -33.88 -3.09 -30.43
CA ILE A 84 -32.82 -2.08 -30.53
C ILE A 84 -33.31 -0.85 -31.31
N LYS A 85 -34.01 -1.07 -32.46
CA LYS A 85 -34.52 0.03 -33.29
C LYS A 85 -35.59 0.86 -32.56
N VAL A 86 -36.49 0.21 -31.83
CA VAL A 86 -37.52 0.90 -31.01
C VAL A 86 -36.87 1.66 -29.86
N ALA A 87 -35.91 1.06 -29.12
CA ALA A 87 -35.16 1.70 -28.08
C ALA A 87 -34.41 2.95 -28.59
N LEU A 88 -33.67 2.83 -29.68
CA LEU A 88 -32.95 3.97 -30.27
C LEU A 88 -33.90 5.11 -30.71
N ARG A 89 -35.10 4.77 -31.26
CA ARG A 89 -36.10 5.79 -31.58
C ARG A 89 -36.65 6.49 -30.36
N SER A 90 -36.91 5.75 -29.26
CA SER A 90 -37.35 6.31 -27.98
C SER A 90 -36.32 7.26 -27.39
N LEU A 91 -35.05 6.83 -27.34
CA LEU A 91 -33.93 7.65 -26.92
C LEU A 91 -33.77 8.93 -27.76
N ALA A 92 -33.91 8.80 -29.09
CA ALA A 92 -33.82 9.94 -29.99
C ALA A 92 -35.01 10.92 -29.85
N LYS A 93 -36.17 10.46 -29.37
CA LYS A 93 -37.37 11.31 -29.15
C LYS A 93 -37.20 12.15 -27.86
N GLN A 94 -36.53 11.64 -26.84
CA GLN A 94 -36.28 12.30 -25.56
C GLN A 94 -34.80 12.72 -25.41
N ARG A 95 -34.31 13.52 -26.38
CA ARG A 95 -32.88 13.83 -26.50
C ARG A 95 -32.25 14.38 -25.24
N LEU A 96 -32.86 15.36 -24.60
CA LEU A 96 -32.29 16.02 -23.42
C LEU A 96 -32.16 15.04 -22.23
N PHE A 97 -33.21 14.26 -21.97
CA PHE A 97 -33.21 13.24 -20.93
C PHE A 97 -32.18 12.16 -21.21
N THR A 98 -32.09 11.70 -22.45
CA THR A 98 -31.10 10.71 -22.88
C THR A 98 -29.67 11.22 -22.69
N ILE A 99 -29.40 12.47 -23.11
CA ILE A 99 -28.06 13.07 -22.97
C ILE A 99 -27.68 13.16 -21.50
N ILE A 100 -28.56 13.67 -20.63
CA ILE A 100 -28.28 13.79 -19.19
C ILE A 100 -27.97 12.42 -18.57
N ASN A 101 -28.77 11.40 -18.88
CA ASN A 101 -28.56 10.05 -18.34
C ASN A 101 -27.28 9.40 -18.87
N VAL A 102 -27.02 9.50 -20.18
CA VAL A 102 -25.78 8.95 -20.77
C VAL A 102 -24.53 9.67 -20.20
N MET A 103 -24.59 10.99 -20.06
CA MET A 103 -23.48 11.75 -19.45
C MET A 103 -23.29 11.38 -17.97
N GLY A 104 -24.38 11.27 -17.22
CA GLY A 104 -24.31 10.89 -15.80
C GLY A 104 -23.74 9.48 -15.62
N LEU A 105 -24.25 8.52 -16.38
CA LEU A 105 -23.78 7.14 -16.33
C LEU A 105 -22.31 7.01 -16.80
N SER A 106 -21.94 7.67 -17.90
CA SER A 106 -20.57 7.61 -18.42
C SER A 106 -19.59 8.29 -17.47
N ALA A 107 -19.94 9.42 -16.87
CA ALA A 107 -19.11 10.06 -15.84
C ALA A 107 -18.96 9.18 -14.61
N GLY A 108 -20.05 8.59 -14.11
CA GLY A 108 -20.02 7.68 -12.97
C GLY A 108 -19.17 6.43 -13.22
N MET A 109 -19.33 5.81 -14.38
CA MET A 109 -18.52 4.65 -14.77
C MET A 109 -17.04 5.01 -14.92
N SER A 110 -16.72 6.16 -15.52
CA SER A 110 -15.34 6.61 -15.71
C SER A 110 -14.65 6.84 -14.35
N ILE A 111 -15.34 7.51 -13.41
CA ILE A 111 -14.83 7.71 -12.05
C ILE A 111 -14.69 6.38 -11.31
N GLY A 112 -15.65 5.47 -11.43
CA GLY A 112 -15.59 4.15 -10.83
C GLY A 112 -14.39 3.33 -11.33
N ILE A 113 -14.15 3.31 -12.64
CA ILE A 113 -12.99 2.63 -13.23
C ILE A 113 -11.68 3.25 -12.74
N LEU A 114 -11.61 4.58 -12.68
CA LEU A 114 -10.43 5.28 -12.18
C LEU A 114 -10.11 4.87 -10.74
N PHE A 115 -11.09 4.84 -9.84
CA PHE A 115 -10.87 4.42 -8.46
C PHE A 115 -10.53 2.94 -8.33
N ILE A 116 -11.17 2.05 -9.10
CA ILE A 116 -10.80 0.63 -9.13
C ILE A 116 -9.34 0.46 -9.55
N THR A 117 -8.92 1.18 -10.60
CA THR A 117 -7.54 1.14 -11.08
C THR A 117 -6.57 1.67 -10.03
N MET A 118 -6.92 2.77 -9.35
CA MET A 118 -6.10 3.36 -8.29
C MET A 118 -5.96 2.40 -7.11
N ILE A 119 -7.06 1.81 -6.62
CA ILE A 119 -7.04 0.81 -5.54
C ILE A 119 -6.21 -0.41 -5.95
N SER A 120 -6.42 -0.91 -7.17
CA SER A 120 -5.64 -2.02 -7.70
C SER A 120 -4.15 -1.71 -7.75
N PHE A 121 -3.77 -0.50 -8.16
CA PHE A 121 -2.38 -0.06 -8.18
C PHE A 121 -1.77 0.01 -6.78
N VAL A 122 -2.48 0.58 -5.81
CA VAL A 122 -1.98 0.67 -4.43
C VAL A 122 -1.83 -0.72 -3.79
N ASN A 123 -2.70 -1.67 -4.12
CA ASN A 123 -2.55 -3.07 -3.67
C ASN A 123 -1.32 -3.78 -4.26
N THR A 124 -0.66 -3.21 -5.27
CA THR A 124 0.59 -3.75 -5.83
C THR A 124 1.83 -3.09 -5.24
N TYR A 125 1.68 -2.16 -4.26
CA TYR A 125 2.85 -1.53 -3.65
C TYR A 125 3.74 -2.57 -2.98
N ASP A 126 5.03 -2.45 -3.29
CA ASP A 126 6.12 -3.28 -2.76
C ASP A 126 5.99 -4.80 -3.00
N SER A 127 4.95 -5.25 -3.73
CA SER A 127 4.73 -6.67 -4.05
C SER A 127 5.79 -7.28 -4.98
N PHE A 128 6.71 -6.47 -5.48
CA PHE A 128 7.84 -6.95 -6.28
C PHE A 128 9.01 -7.49 -5.43
N HIS A 129 8.98 -7.29 -4.12
CA HIS A 129 9.98 -7.85 -3.22
C HIS A 129 9.71 -9.34 -2.98
N GLU A 130 10.71 -10.18 -3.21
CA GLU A 130 10.59 -11.65 -3.07
C GLU A 130 10.18 -12.07 -1.65
N ASN A 131 10.62 -11.30 -0.64
CA ASN A 131 10.36 -11.58 0.76
C ASN A 131 9.25 -10.69 1.35
N GLU A 132 8.37 -10.11 0.52
CA GLU A 132 7.31 -9.18 0.95
C GLU A 132 6.56 -9.66 2.20
N SER A 133 6.18 -10.93 2.24
CA SER A 133 5.41 -11.55 3.33
C SER A 133 6.12 -11.58 4.69
N ASN A 134 7.43 -11.40 4.71
CA ASN A 134 8.27 -11.49 5.90
C ASN A 134 8.97 -10.18 6.26
N ILE A 135 8.77 -9.13 5.46
CA ILE A 135 9.34 -7.81 5.74
C ILE A 135 8.40 -7.00 6.61
N TYR A 136 8.93 -6.50 7.72
CA TYR A 136 8.23 -5.64 8.66
C TYR A 136 9.03 -4.36 8.89
N ARG A 137 8.33 -3.27 9.15
CA ARG A 137 8.91 -2.01 9.62
C ARG A 137 8.62 -1.86 11.12
N ILE A 138 9.57 -1.30 11.88
CA ILE A 138 9.29 -0.86 13.25
C ILE A 138 8.74 0.55 13.18
N ILE A 139 7.57 0.75 13.75
CA ILE A 139 6.95 2.07 13.95
C ILE A 139 7.00 2.46 15.41
N THR A 140 6.99 3.77 15.66
CA THR A 140 6.95 4.34 17.00
C THR A 140 5.60 5.00 17.26
N GLU A 141 4.82 4.47 18.19
CA GLU A 141 3.62 5.12 18.71
C GLU A 141 4.01 6.06 19.83
N THR A 142 3.65 7.33 19.75
CA THR A 142 3.86 8.32 20.80
C THR A 142 2.53 8.77 21.37
N ASP A 143 2.47 8.91 22.70
CA ASP A 143 1.32 9.48 23.41
C ASP A 143 1.74 10.77 24.13
N ASP A 144 1.24 11.91 23.65
CA ASP A 144 1.47 13.22 24.26
C ASP A 144 0.35 13.63 25.24
N LYS A 145 -0.46 12.68 25.71
CA LYS A 145 -1.64 12.85 26.59
C LYS A 145 -2.83 13.57 25.93
N VAL A 146 -2.67 14.06 24.72
CA VAL A 146 -3.73 14.73 23.95
C VAL A 146 -4.10 13.90 22.72
N ARG A 147 -3.09 13.31 22.09
CA ARG A 147 -3.23 12.49 20.89
C ARG A 147 -2.17 11.41 20.84
N THR A 148 -2.59 10.19 20.60
CA THR A 148 -1.71 9.10 20.16
C THR A 148 -1.39 9.28 18.69
N LYS A 149 -0.11 9.24 18.31
CA LYS A 149 0.34 9.35 16.93
C LYS A 149 1.36 8.26 16.62
N ASP A 150 1.14 7.57 15.52
CA ASP A 150 2.09 6.62 14.96
C ASP A 150 3.11 7.35 14.07
N TRP A 151 4.38 6.97 14.20
CA TRP A 151 5.48 7.44 13.37
C TRP A 151 6.07 6.26 12.61
N ALA A 152 6.26 6.45 11.31
CA ALA A 152 6.86 5.45 10.42
C ALA A 152 8.31 5.09 10.76
N SER A 153 8.92 5.85 11.64
CA SER A 153 10.34 5.87 11.97
C SER A 153 10.58 5.38 13.41
N ALA A 154 11.83 5.00 13.69
CA ALA A 154 12.26 4.50 14.99
C ALA A 154 13.68 4.99 15.33
N PRO A 155 14.06 5.06 16.64
CA PRO A 155 15.38 5.52 17.05
C PRO A 155 16.51 4.68 16.49
N VAL A 156 17.57 5.32 16.00
CA VAL A 156 18.78 4.61 15.47
C VAL A 156 19.35 3.57 16.44
N PRO A 157 19.47 3.82 17.76
CA PRO A 157 20.02 2.86 18.70
C PRO A 157 19.22 1.56 18.82
N LEU A 158 17.92 1.59 18.47
CA LEU A 158 17.06 0.40 18.58
C LEU A 158 17.57 -0.74 17.67
N ALA A 159 17.99 -0.44 16.45
CA ALA A 159 18.47 -1.46 15.53
C ALA A 159 19.72 -2.18 16.08
N GLN A 160 20.67 -1.43 16.68
CA GLN A 160 21.85 -2.02 17.28
C GLN A 160 21.50 -2.85 18.51
N LEU A 161 20.64 -2.34 19.38
CA LEU A 161 20.15 -3.07 20.55
C LEU A 161 19.51 -4.41 20.16
N LEU A 162 18.66 -4.41 19.11
CA LEU A 162 18.02 -5.63 18.65
C LEU A 162 19.02 -6.64 18.08
N ARG A 163 20.06 -6.18 17.38
CA ARG A 163 21.12 -7.06 16.85
C ARG A 163 21.98 -7.70 17.95
N ASP A 164 22.30 -6.93 18.99
CA ASP A 164 23.25 -7.34 20.01
C ASP A 164 22.59 -8.17 21.12
N ASP A 165 21.40 -7.79 21.57
CA ASP A 165 20.81 -8.31 22.81
C ASP A 165 19.57 -9.21 22.57
N TYR A 166 19.00 -9.22 21.36
CA TYR A 166 17.74 -9.93 21.11
C TYR A 166 17.86 -10.88 19.89
N SER A 167 17.28 -12.07 20.05
CA SER A 167 17.18 -13.05 18.96
C SER A 167 15.78 -13.08 18.36
N GLY A 168 15.67 -13.56 17.13
CA GLY A 168 14.37 -13.79 16.47
C GLY A 168 13.92 -12.65 15.57
N PHE A 169 14.62 -11.52 15.54
CA PHE A 169 14.32 -10.41 14.64
C PHE A 169 14.89 -10.59 13.22
N GLY A 170 15.68 -11.65 12.97
CA GLY A 170 16.24 -11.91 11.64
C GLY A 170 17.20 -10.82 11.13
N GLU A 171 17.12 -10.50 9.84
CA GLU A 171 17.96 -9.48 9.22
C GLU A 171 17.36 -8.08 9.45
N ILE A 172 18.16 -7.19 10.04
CA ILE A 172 17.74 -5.82 10.36
C ILE A 172 18.44 -4.84 9.41
N VAL A 173 17.68 -3.92 8.82
CA VAL A 173 18.18 -2.88 7.92
C VAL A 173 17.77 -1.51 8.44
N ARG A 174 18.74 -0.61 8.59
CA ARG A 174 18.50 0.80 8.87
C ARG A 174 18.46 1.57 7.56
N ILE A 175 17.55 2.54 7.51
CA ILE A 175 17.42 3.49 6.40
C ILE A 175 17.31 4.88 7.00
N ASN A 176 18.03 5.85 6.43
CA ASN A 176 17.84 7.25 6.74
C ASN A 176 17.57 8.02 5.45
N ASN A 177 16.53 8.87 5.43
CA ASN A 177 16.06 9.58 4.24
C ASN A 177 16.51 11.04 4.17
N THR A 178 17.49 11.44 4.95
CA THR A 178 17.98 12.84 4.96
C THR A 178 18.97 13.15 3.83
N LEU A 179 19.25 12.18 2.95
CA LEU A 179 20.18 12.37 1.84
C LEU A 179 19.60 13.30 0.77
N SER A 180 20.13 14.51 0.73
CA SER A 180 19.89 15.47 -0.35
C SER A 180 21.22 16.18 -0.63
N ALA A 181 21.71 16.07 -1.85
CA ALA A 181 23.00 16.62 -2.26
C ALA A 181 22.99 17.07 -3.71
N GLU A 182 24.05 17.77 -4.10
CA GLU A 182 24.36 18.05 -5.50
C GLU A 182 25.56 17.17 -5.93
N ALA A 183 25.33 16.31 -6.91
CA ALA A 183 26.40 15.49 -7.48
C ALA A 183 27.10 16.25 -8.61
N GLU A 184 28.43 16.24 -8.59
CA GLU A 184 29.27 16.85 -9.62
C GLU A 184 30.16 15.80 -10.28
N PHE A 185 30.12 15.78 -11.62
CA PHE A 185 31.02 14.99 -12.47
C PHE A 185 31.32 15.74 -13.76
N ASN A 186 32.61 15.90 -14.09
CA ASN A 186 33.06 16.60 -15.30
C ASN A 186 32.40 17.98 -15.50
N ASN A 187 32.36 18.81 -14.47
CA ASN A 187 31.73 20.15 -14.45
C ASN A 187 30.18 20.12 -14.63
N LYS A 188 29.56 18.94 -14.68
CA LYS A 188 28.11 18.80 -14.69
C LYS A 188 27.62 18.59 -13.27
N LYS A 189 26.67 19.40 -12.85
CA LYS A 189 26.05 19.34 -11.54
C LYS A 189 24.59 18.98 -11.64
N LEU A 190 24.14 18.02 -10.83
CA LEU A 190 22.75 17.62 -10.76
C LEU A 190 22.35 17.42 -9.30
N PRO A 191 21.18 17.91 -8.91
CA PRO A 191 20.59 17.56 -7.63
C PRO A 191 20.26 16.07 -7.63
N LEU A 192 20.47 15.43 -6.49
CA LEU A 192 20.11 14.05 -6.27
C LEU A 192 19.46 13.89 -4.89
N SER A 193 18.60 12.91 -4.81
CA SER A 193 18.02 12.43 -3.56
C SER A 193 18.26 10.94 -3.42
N GLY A 194 18.47 10.50 -2.20
CA GLY A 194 18.76 9.10 -1.96
C GLY A 194 18.55 8.69 -0.53
N LEU A 195 19.07 7.53 -0.20
CA LEU A 195 18.96 6.93 1.12
C LEU A 195 20.34 6.53 1.63
N PHE A 196 20.55 6.74 2.93
CA PHE A 196 21.62 6.07 3.65
C PHE A 196 21.09 4.72 4.13
N VAL A 197 21.75 3.63 3.78
CA VAL A 197 21.28 2.28 4.04
C VAL A 197 22.38 1.37 4.60
N ASP A 198 22.00 0.35 5.36
CA ASP A 198 22.92 -0.71 5.74
C ASP A 198 23.31 -1.55 4.52
N ASN A 199 24.46 -2.22 4.58
CA ASN A 199 25.03 -3.00 3.48
C ASN A 199 24.17 -4.19 3.03
N ASN A 200 23.34 -4.73 3.92
CA ASN A 200 22.39 -5.81 3.65
C ASN A 200 21.03 -5.32 3.09
N PHE A 201 20.94 -4.07 2.66
CA PHE A 201 19.70 -3.49 2.11
C PHE A 201 19.16 -4.29 0.92
N LEU A 202 20.02 -4.68 -0.03
CA LEU A 202 19.61 -5.45 -1.21
C LEU A 202 19.34 -6.93 -0.90
N ASP A 203 19.77 -7.44 0.27
CA ASP A 203 19.45 -8.80 0.71
C ASP A 203 18.03 -8.88 1.27
N VAL A 204 17.54 -7.77 1.84
CA VAL A 204 16.17 -7.65 2.36
C VAL A 204 15.21 -7.19 1.27
N PHE A 205 15.58 -6.18 0.49
CA PHE A 205 14.76 -5.59 -0.56
C PHE A 205 15.25 -6.00 -1.94
N SER A 206 14.36 -6.56 -2.75
CA SER A 206 14.69 -7.14 -4.07
C SER A 206 14.81 -6.07 -5.16
N PHE A 207 15.59 -5.00 -4.93
CA PHE A 207 15.91 -4.06 -5.99
C PHE A 207 16.98 -4.66 -6.91
N GLU A 208 16.71 -4.64 -8.22
CA GLU A 208 17.51 -5.32 -9.23
C GLU A 208 18.84 -4.58 -9.48
N LEU A 209 19.97 -5.26 -9.27
CA LEU A 209 21.29 -4.77 -9.64
C LEU A 209 21.55 -5.12 -11.12
N LEU A 210 21.61 -4.11 -11.99
CA LEU A 210 21.82 -4.29 -13.43
C LEU A 210 23.27 -4.55 -13.78
N SER A 211 24.21 -3.91 -13.07
CA SER A 211 25.64 -4.10 -13.29
C SER A 211 26.48 -3.64 -12.10
N GLY A 212 27.71 -4.12 -12.01
CA GLY A 212 28.60 -3.86 -10.89
C GLY A 212 28.39 -4.84 -9.74
N GLU A 213 28.66 -4.40 -8.53
CA GLU A 213 28.58 -5.19 -7.30
C GLU A 213 27.84 -4.45 -6.18
N ASN A 214 27.13 -5.19 -5.32
CA ASN A 214 26.59 -4.66 -4.08
C ASN A 214 27.71 -4.55 -3.04
N ASN A 215 28.39 -3.42 -3.00
CA ASN A 215 29.50 -3.18 -2.09
C ASN A 215 29.32 -1.85 -1.36
N LEU A 216 28.37 -1.82 -0.43
CA LEU A 216 28.14 -0.70 0.49
C LEU A 216 28.88 -0.86 1.83
N ASN A 217 29.85 -1.81 1.92
CA ASN A 217 30.66 -1.99 3.12
C ASN A 217 31.67 -0.84 3.33
N GLU A 218 32.15 -0.28 2.22
CA GLU A 218 33.11 0.83 2.26
C GLU A 218 32.32 2.16 2.25
N PRO A 219 32.63 3.08 3.17
CA PRO A 219 31.91 4.36 3.26
C PRO A 219 31.94 5.23 1.99
N THR A 220 32.94 5.01 1.14
CA THR A 220 33.13 5.75 -0.12
C THR A 220 32.42 5.14 -1.33
N ASN A 221 31.77 4.01 -1.17
CA ASN A 221 31.10 3.31 -2.26
C ASN A 221 29.61 3.69 -2.33
N ILE A 222 29.08 3.76 -3.55
CA ILE A 222 27.68 4.04 -3.77
C ILE A 222 27.08 3.18 -4.87
N LEU A 223 25.75 3.00 -4.79
CA LEU A 223 24.95 2.45 -5.87
C LEU A 223 24.04 3.54 -6.43
N ILE A 224 23.87 3.60 -7.75
CA ILE A 224 23.06 4.61 -8.43
C ILE A 224 22.04 3.98 -9.36
N THR A 225 20.91 4.64 -9.61
CA THR A 225 19.89 4.14 -10.54
C THR A 225 20.26 4.41 -11.99
N GLU A 226 19.68 3.60 -12.90
CA GLU A 226 19.92 3.77 -14.36
C GLU A 226 19.43 5.14 -14.89
N SER A 227 18.37 5.71 -14.34
CA SER A 227 17.91 7.04 -14.72
C SER A 227 18.87 8.14 -14.30
N PHE A 228 19.51 8.00 -13.13
CA PHE A 228 20.55 8.94 -12.70
C PHE A 228 21.80 8.80 -13.59
N VAL A 229 22.18 7.55 -13.97
CA VAL A 229 23.27 7.30 -14.94
C VAL A 229 23.00 8.03 -16.25
N LYS A 230 21.81 7.85 -16.84
CA LYS A 230 21.42 8.51 -18.09
C LYS A 230 21.52 10.04 -18.01
N ARG A 231 21.10 10.62 -16.88
CA ARG A 231 21.12 12.07 -16.66
C ARG A 231 22.54 12.61 -16.44
N MET A 232 23.41 11.87 -15.71
CA MET A 232 24.76 12.35 -15.34
C MET A 232 25.82 12.02 -16.38
N PHE A 233 25.84 10.77 -16.86
CA PHE A 233 26.95 10.20 -17.64
C PHE A 233 26.66 10.06 -19.14
N ASN A 234 25.40 10.29 -19.57
CA ASN A 234 24.94 10.04 -20.94
C ASN A 234 25.16 8.57 -21.33
N GLU A 235 26.12 8.28 -22.24
CA GLU A 235 26.45 6.92 -22.73
C GLU A 235 27.72 6.33 -22.10
N GLU A 236 28.41 7.08 -21.24
CA GLU A 236 29.63 6.59 -20.61
C GLU A 236 29.33 5.61 -19.47
N SER A 237 30.14 4.56 -19.36
CA SER A 237 30.05 3.65 -18.21
C SER A 237 30.40 4.40 -16.91
N PRO A 238 29.53 4.41 -15.91
CA PRO A 238 29.77 5.10 -14.64
C PRO A 238 30.56 4.23 -13.64
N LEU A 239 30.65 2.90 -13.84
CA LEU A 239 31.30 2.02 -12.88
C LEU A 239 32.78 2.35 -12.65
N GLY A 240 33.16 2.44 -11.39
CA GLY A 240 34.50 2.83 -10.97
C GLY A 240 34.80 4.33 -11.07
N LYS A 241 33.91 5.15 -11.60
CA LYS A 241 34.07 6.61 -11.61
C LYS A 241 33.75 7.19 -10.24
N VAL A 242 34.41 8.32 -9.96
CA VAL A 242 34.24 9.07 -8.73
C VAL A 242 33.35 10.27 -9.01
N ILE A 243 32.35 10.47 -8.18
CA ILE A 243 31.49 11.66 -8.17
C ILE A 243 31.70 12.46 -6.88
N ASN A 244 31.69 13.78 -6.97
CA ASN A 244 31.77 14.66 -5.82
C ASN A 244 30.37 15.05 -5.39
N MET A 245 30.04 14.90 -4.10
CA MET A 245 28.75 15.28 -3.51
C MET A 245 28.89 16.44 -2.51
N GLY A 246 29.77 17.38 -2.81
CA GLY A 246 29.96 18.57 -1.99
C GLY A 246 30.46 18.24 -0.58
N GLU A 247 29.75 18.67 0.44
CA GLU A 247 30.10 18.41 1.85
C GLU A 247 30.13 16.92 2.23
N LEU A 248 29.47 16.07 1.47
CA LEU A 248 29.51 14.62 1.71
C LEU A 248 30.84 13.99 1.29
N GLY A 249 31.58 14.63 0.37
CA GLY A 249 32.84 14.14 -0.14
C GLY A 249 32.74 13.44 -1.49
N GLU A 250 33.73 12.60 -1.76
CA GLU A 250 33.87 11.87 -3.02
C GLU A 250 33.45 10.43 -2.86
N PHE A 251 32.69 9.90 -3.83
CA PHE A 251 32.16 8.55 -3.81
C PHE A 251 32.44 7.81 -5.12
N THR A 252 32.78 6.56 -5.00
CA THR A 252 33.03 5.64 -6.13
C THR A 252 31.77 4.86 -6.45
N ILE A 253 31.34 4.89 -7.71
CA ILE A 253 30.17 4.14 -8.18
C ILE A 253 30.56 2.65 -8.32
N LYS A 254 29.92 1.78 -7.54
CA LYS A 254 30.15 0.34 -7.51
C LYS A 254 29.08 -0.46 -8.22
N GLY A 255 27.87 0.03 -8.28
CA GLY A 255 26.77 -0.68 -8.94
C GLY A 255 25.73 0.25 -9.53
N ILE A 256 25.03 -0.28 -10.51
CA ILE A 256 23.91 0.38 -11.17
C ILE A 256 22.66 -0.45 -10.88
N LEU A 257 21.69 0.18 -10.24
CA LEU A 257 20.38 -0.39 -9.95
C LEU A 257 19.39 -0.03 -11.06
N LYS A 258 18.43 -0.90 -11.28
CA LYS A 258 17.24 -0.57 -12.03
C LYS A 258 16.47 0.55 -11.32
N ASP A 259 15.77 1.37 -12.08
CA ASP A 259 14.95 2.41 -11.49
C ASP A 259 13.91 1.83 -10.52
N VAL A 260 13.70 2.53 -9.43
CA VAL A 260 12.71 2.14 -8.41
C VAL A 260 11.32 2.07 -9.06
N PRO A 261 10.61 0.95 -8.90
CA PRO A 261 9.24 0.83 -9.42
C PRO A 261 8.32 1.91 -8.85
N LYS A 262 7.37 2.40 -9.67
CA LYS A 262 6.42 3.45 -9.25
C LYS A 262 5.46 3.00 -8.14
N ASN A 263 5.31 1.71 -7.96
CA ASN A 263 4.55 1.07 -6.89
C ASN A 263 5.45 0.63 -5.72
N SER A 264 6.44 1.42 -5.39
CA SER A 264 7.23 1.29 -4.16
C SER A 264 6.94 2.45 -3.22
N HIS A 265 6.91 2.17 -1.91
CA HIS A 265 6.84 3.20 -0.88
C HIS A 265 8.19 3.92 -0.70
N MET A 266 9.28 3.37 -1.23
CA MET A 266 10.60 3.99 -1.24
C MET A 266 10.86 4.65 -2.58
N TRP A 267 11.60 5.77 -2.55
CA TRP A 267 12.12 6.39 -3.76
C TRP A 267 13.53 6.89 -3.52
N PHE A 268 14.44 6.56 -4.41
CA PHE A 268 15.83 7.00 -4.35
C PHE A 268 16.48 6.97 -5.73
N GLU A 269 17.51 7.78 -5.91
CA GLU A 269 18.39 7.77 -7.09
C GLU A 269 19.77 7.22 -6.75
N VAL A 270 20.14 7.29 -5.47
CA VAL A 270 21.42 6.82 -4.97
C VAL A 270 21.26 6.18 -3.60
N LEU A 271 22.05 5.13 -3.35
CA LEU A 271 22.20 4.52 -2.04
C LEU A 271 23.63 4.74 -1.55
N LEU A 272 23.74 5.30 -0.34
CA LEU A 272 24.97 5.50 0.41
C LEU A 272 25.00 4.58 1.64
N PRO A 273 26.20 4.16 2.09
CA PRO A 273 26.32 3.45 3.35
C PRO A 273 25.78 4.24 4.53
N HIS A 274 25.03 3.59 5.41
CA HIS A 274 24.48 4.21 6.62
C HIS A 274 25.56 4.78 7.54
N GLN A 275 26.77 4.27 7.46
CA GLN A 275 27.94 4.75 8.20
C GLN A 275 28.23 6.24 7.89
N VAL A 276 28.06 6.67 6.64
CA VAL A 276 28.25 8.08 6.24
C VAL A 276 27.28 9.01 7.00
N PHE A 277 26.04 8.57 7.20
CA PHE A 277 25.08 9.30 8.04
C PHE A 277 25.54 9.38 9.49
N LEU A 278 26.01 8.25 10.06
CA LEU A 278 26.48 8.20 11.45
C LEU A 278 27.70 9.08 11.67
N ASP A 279 28.66 9.07 10.77
CA ASP A 279 29.87 9.87 10.84
C ASP A 279 29.55 11.37 10.82
N ARG A 280 28.62 11.78 9.97
CA ARG A 280 28.14 13.18 9.93
C ARG A 280 27.35 13.59 11.17
N ALA A 281 26.49 12.68 11.68
CA ALA A 281 25.71 12.96 12.87
C ALA A 281 26.57 12.99 14.14
N ALA A 282 27.75 12.36 14.12
CA ALA A 282 28.73 12.41 15.21
C ALA A 282 29.58 13.70 15.19
N ASP A 283 29.53 14.51 14.14
CA ASP A 283 30.25 15.79 14.08
C ASP A 283 29.65 16.76 15.14
N GLU A 284 30.50 17.39 15.92
CA GLU A 284 30.11 18.33 16.98
C GLU A 284 29.27 19.53 16.49
N THR A 285 29.33 19.81 15.18
CA THR A 285 28.52 20.86 14.53
C THR A 285 27.10 20.40 14.19
N SER A 286 26.83 19.09 14.24
CA SER A 286 25.52 18.52 13.94
C SER A 286 24.54 18.75 15.10
N SER A 287 23.33 19.14 14.79
CA SER A 287 22.23 19.18 15.78
C SER A 287 21.61 17.80 16.03
N ALA A 288 21.94 16.80 15.20
CA ALA A 288 21.42 15.46 15.30
C ALA A 288 22.25 14.61 16.28
N ASN A 289 21.59 13.90 17.19
CA ASN A 289 22.23 12.94 18.08
C ASN A 289 21.78 11.52 17.73
N PRO A 290 22.54 10.75 16.92
CA PRO A 290 22.12 9.43 16.48
C PRO A 290 22.01 8.42 17.64
N ASN A 291 22.50 8.76 18.83
CA ASN A 291 22.39 7.92 20.03
C ASN A 291 21.18 8.27 20.92
N ALA A 292 20.43 9.32 20.57
CA ALA A 292 19.26 9.72 21.34
C ALA A 292 18.04 8.84 21.01
N TRP A 293 17.39 8.33 22.05
CA TRP A 293 16.15 7.56 21.92
C TRP A 293 14.94 8.43 21.56
N THR A 294 15.03 9.73 21.71
CA THR A 294 13.99 10.71 21.38
C THR A 294 14.08 11.23 19.95
N GLU A 295 15.18 10.95 19.25
CA GLU A 295 15.41 11.39 17.89
C GLU A 295 15.19 10.21 16.92
N PHE A 296 13.97 10.05 16.44
CA PHE A 296 13.63 8.96 15.51
C PHE A 296 13.13 9.45 14.15
N TYR A 297 12.92 10.73 13.98
CA TYR A 297 12.51 11.30 12.69
C TYR A 297 13.52 10.98 11.59
N SER A 298 13.04 10.55 10.43
CA SER A 298 13.86 10.21 9.27
C SER A 298 14.73 8.94 9.38
N ASN A 299 14.62 8.17 10.47
CA ASN A 299 15.31 6.90 10.63
C ASN A 299 14.29 5.76 10.61
N TYR A 300 14.50 4.80 9.73
CA TYR A 300 13.58 3.68 9.53
C TYR A 300 14.32 2.37 9.80
N ILE A 301 13.65 1.45 10.47
CA ILE A 301 14.19 0.13 10.76
C ILE A 301 13.26 -0.90 10.13
N TYR A 302 13.79 -1.63 9.16
CA TYR A 302 13.10 -2.76 8.55
C TYR A 302 13.73 -4.07 9.00
N ILE A 303 12.91 -5.09 9.04
CA ILE A 303 13.28 -6.40 9.53
C ILE A 303 12.77 -7.44 8.55
N LEU A 304 13.64 -8.33 8.09
CA LEU A 304 13.26 -9.54 7.39
C LEU A 304 13.20 -10.67 8.42
N LEU A 305 11.99 -11.02 8.81
CA LEU A 305 11.74 -12.06 9.80
C LEU A 305 11.91 -13.46 9.20
N PRO A 306 12.43 -14.44 9.97
CA PRO A 306 12.36 -15.84 9.59
C PRO A 306 10.91 -16.32 9.37
N GLU A 307 10.74 -17.32 8.49
CA GLU A 307 9.44 -17.95 8.32
C GLU A 307 8.87 -18.45 9.66
N ASN A 308 7.57 -18.32 9.86
CA ASN A 308 6.85 -18.72 11.08
C ASN A 308 7.27 -17.98 12.36
N SER A 309 7.84 -16.78 12.27
CA SER A 309 8.13 -15.94 13.43
C SER A 309 6.86 -15.60 14.21
N ASN A 310 6.95 -15.62 15.54
CA ASN A 310 5.83 -15.23 16.41
C ASN A 310 5.74 -13.72 16.55
N ILE A 311 4.99 -13.06 15.69
CA ILE A 311 4.81 -11.59 15.65
C ILE A 311 4.31 -11.03 16.99
N THR A 312 3.43 -11.76 17.68
CA THR A 312 2.90 -11.32 18.98
C THR A 312 4.02 -11.28 20.02
N ALA A 313 4.87 -12.29 20.09
CA ALA A 313 6.00 -12.33 21.01
C ALA A 313 7.03 -11.23 20.70
N LEU A 314 7.32 -10.99 19.41
CA LEU A 314 8.23 -9.92 19.00
C LEU A 314 7.68 -8.53 19.36
N ASN A 315 6.38 -8.29 19.14
CA ASN A 315 5.74 -7.04 19.58
C ASN A 315 5.80 -6.86 21.10
N SER A 316 5.59 -7.93 21.88
CA SER A 316 5.74 -7.85 23.35
C SER A 316 7.17 -7.48 23.76
N THR A 317 8.17 -8.04 23.08
CA THR A 317 9.59 -7.69 23.30
C THR A 317 9.86 -6.22 22.97
N LEU A 318 9.33 -5.72 21.86
CA LEU A 318 9.46 -4.31 21.47
C LEU A 318 8.79 -3.38 22.48
N GLU A 319 7.64 -3.77 23.03
CA GLU A 319 6.96 -3.03 24.08
C GLU A 319 7.77 -3.00 25.38
N GLU A 320 8.37 -4.12 25.79
CA GLU A 320 9.28 -4.16 26.95
C GLU A 320 10.49 -3.26 26.77
N ILE A 321 11.12 -3.26 25.59
CA ILE A 321 12.24 -2.37 25.26
C ILE A 321 11.81 -0.91 25.40
N SER A 322 10.66 -0.55 24.83
CA SER A 322 10.16 0.82 24.88
C SER A 322 9.91 1.26 26.34
N LEU A 323 9.25 0.42 27.15
CA LEU A 323 9.02 0.69 28.56
C LEU A 323 10.33 0.88 29.34
N GLN A 324 11.34 0.06 29.08
CA GLN A 324 12.65 0.20 29.75
C GLN A 324 13.37 1.51 29.37
N LYS A 325 13.33 1.89 28.08
CA LYS A 325 14.06 3.05 27.57
C LYS A 325 13.39 4.38 27.95
N TYR A 326 12.05 4.43 27.95
CA TYR A 326 11.31 5.67 28.19
C TYR A 326 10.82 5.83 29.64
N LYS A 327 10.90 4.78 30.48
CA LYS A 327 10.49 4.81 31.90
C LYS A 327 11.11 5.95 32.73
N SER A 328 12.32 6.36 32.40
CA SER A 328 13.04 7.45 33.11
C SER A 328 12.78 8.84 32.49
N MET A 329 11.99 8.91 31.43
CA MET A 329 11.69 10.15 30.72
C MET A 329 10.27 10.61 31.06
N ASP A 330 10.11 11.40 32.12
CA ASP A 330 8.81 11.82 32.66
C ASP A 330 7.82 12.48 31.69
N SER A 331 8.29 12.91 30.53
CA SER A 331 7.48 13.61 29.51
C SER A 331 7.37 12.88 28.18
N TYR A 332 7.86 11.64 28.08
CA TYR A 332 7.90 10.94 26.80
C TYR A 332 7.39 9.51 26.97
N ASP A 333 6.24 9.22 26.38
CA ASP A 333 5.70 7.86 26.30
C ASP A 333 5.71 7.43 24.83
N ALA A 334 6.51 6.40 24.53
CA ALA A 334 6.61 5.85 23.20
C ALA A 334 6.63 4.32 23.25
N LYS A 335 5.98 3.69 22.28
CA LYS A 335 5.90 2.24 22.10
C LYS A 335 6.34 1.86 20.72
N PHE A 336 7.08 0.76 20.60
CA PHE A 336 7.48 0.19 19.32
C PHE A 336 6.53 -0.93 18.91
N LYS A 337 6.19 -0.98 17.62
CA LYS A 337 5.34 -2.00 17.01
C LYS A 337 5.88 -2.44 15.65
N LEU A 338 5.59 -3.67 15.28
CA LEU A 338 5.83 -4.16 13.92
C LEU A 338 4.65 -3.81 13.01
N GLN A 339 4.96 -3.24 11.86
CA GLN A 339 4.02 -3.00 10.76
C GLN A 339 4.46 -3.82 9.55
N HIS A 340 3.56 -4.63 8.99
CA HIS A 340 3.86 -5.42 7.81
C HIS A 340 4.06 -4.53 6.57
N LEU A 341 4.95 -4.93 5.65
CA LEU A 341 5.27 -4.16 4.44
C LEU A 341 4.02 -3.81 3.62
N SER A 342 3.11 -4.76 3.42
CA SER A 342 1.85 -4.53 2.68
C SER A 342 0.92 -3.50 3.32
N ASP A 343 1.07 -3.26 4.63
CA ASP A 343 0.21 -2.34 5.37
C ASP A 343 0.73 -0.89 5.33
N ILE A 344 1.90 -0.65 4.73
CA ILE A 344 2.50 0.69 4.64
C ILE A 344 1.71 1.57 3.69
N ALA A 345 1.46 1.09 2.47
CA ALA A 345 0.80 1.89 1.44
C ALA A 345 -0.67 2.22 1.75
N MET A 346 -1.37 1.31 2.46
CA MET A 346 -2.78 1.44 2.83
C MET A 346 -3.00 1.67 4.33
N GLY A 347 -1.93 1.91 5.08
CA GLY A 347 -1.98 2.01 6.54
C GLY A 347 -2.67 3.26 7.06
N SER A 348 -2.70 3.37 8.39
CA SER A 348 -3.12 4.57 9.09
C SER A 348 -2.19 5.75 8.78
N ASP A 349 -2.68 6.97 8.98
CA ASP A 349 -1.90 8.21 8.83
C ASP A 349 -0.72 8.24 9.83
N THR A 350 0.39 7.63 9.40
CA THR A 350 1.65 7.62 10.14
C THR A 350 2.45 8.87 9.81
N GLY A 351 2.96 9.55 10.83
CA GLY A 351 3.83 10.69 10.64
C GLY A 351 5.20 10.26 10.09
N GLY A 352 5.82 11.10 9.25
CA GLY A 352 7.18 10.88 8.78
C GLY A 352 7.36 9.66 7.89
N GLU A 353 6.42 9.40 6.99
CA GLU A 353 6.54 8.31 6.03
C GLU A 353 7.80 8.46 5.13
N LEU A 354 8.42 7.34 4.79
CA LEU A 354 9.59 7.31 3.90
C LEU A 354 9.23 7.69 2.46
N GLY A 355 8.00 7.45 2.07
CA GLY A 355 7.46 7.77 0.75
C GLY A 355 5.97 8.03 0.79
N THR A 356 5.25 7.64 -0.27
CA THR A 356 3.81 7.92 -0.39
C THR A 356 2.99 6.83 0.31
N SER A 357 2.17 7.22 1.26
CA SER A 357 1.11 6.40 1.84
C SER A 357 -0.27 6.93 1.43
N TRP A 358 -1.23 6.03 1.26
CA TRP A 358 -2.59 6.35 0.84
C TRP A 358 -3.55 5.98 1.98
N GLY A 359 -3.77 6.85 2.93
CA GLY A 359 -4.63 6.55 4.08
C GLY A 359 -5.99 5.94 3.70
N ILE A 360 -6.52 5.05 4.53
CA ILE A 360 -7.80 4.37 4.32
C ILE A 360 -8.96 5.36 4.08
N GLU A 361 -8.82 6.58 4.57
CA GLU A 361 -9.79 7.67 4.41
C GLU A 361 -10.00 8.05 2.95
N ILE A 362 -8.93 8.08 2.13
CA ILE A 362 -8.99 8.37 0.69
C ILE A 362 -9.83 7.30 -0.03
N TYR A 363 -9.71 6.03 0.37
CA TYR A 363 -10.53 4.94 -0.17
C TYR A 363 -11.99 5.10 0.19
N MET A 364 -12.28 5.37 1.45
CA MET A 364 -13.66 5.53 1.92
C MET A 364 -14.35 6.72 1.23
N ILE A 365 -13.64 7.84 1.08
CA ILE A 365 -14.13 9.01 0.35
C ILE A 365 -14.36 8.65 -1.13
N SER A 366 -13.41 7.97 -1.75
CA SER A 366 -13.49 7.57 -3.16
C SER A 366 -14.67 6.65 -3.45
N ILE A 367 -14.87 5.64 -2.61
CA ILE A 367 -16.02 4.72 -2.69
C ILE A 367 -17.32 5.49 -2.49
N SER A 368 -17.38 6.39 -1.51
CA SER A 368 -18.55 7.18 -1.21
C SER A 368 -18.96 8.09 -2.38
N ILE A 369 -18.00 8.78 -2.99
CA ILE A 369 -18.22 9.62 -4.18
C ILE A 369 -18.71 8.76 -5.35
N THR A 370 -18.07 7.62 -5.58
CA THR A 370 -18.47 6.70 -6.67
C THR A 370 -19.91 6.24 -6.50
N LEU A 371 -20.31 5.82 -5.29
CA LEU A 371 -21.67 5.40 -4.99
C LEU A 371 -22.66 6.56 -5.14
N LEU A 372 -22.31 7.76 -4.67
CA LEU A 372 -23.16 8.94 -4.76
C LEU A 372 -23.45 9.35 -6.22
N ILE A 373 -22.53 9.09 -7.15
CA ILE A 373 -22.71 9.38 -8.57
C ILE A 373 -23.45 8.23 -9.28
N LEU A 374 -23.11 6.97 -8.98
CA LEU A 374 -23.69 5.81 -9.65
C LEU A 374 -25.13 5.52 -9.22
N LEU A 375 -25.45 5.64 -7.91
CA LEU A 375 -26.79 5.32 -7.41
C LEU A 375 -27.90 6.14 -8.09
N PRO A 376 -27.81 7.48 -8.18
CA PRO A 376 -28.84 8.26 -8.90
C PRO A 376 -28.94 7.89 -10.37
N ALA A 377 -27.81 7.59 -11.04
CA ALA A 377 -27.83 7.17 -12.43
C ALA A 377 -28.53 5.82 -12.61
N CYS A 378 -28.38 4.87 -11.67
CA CYS A 378 -29.05 3.57 -11.69
C CYS A 378 -30.56 3.67 -11.38
N PHE A 379 -30.96 4.60 -10.50
CA PHE A 379 -32.40 4.79 -10.15
C PHE A 379 -33.17 5.59 -11.20
N ASN A 380 -32.49 6.24 -12.11
CA ASN A 380 -33.11 7.02 -13.18
C ASN A 380 -33.57 6.14 -14.37
N TYR A 381 -33.34 4.84 -14.30
CA TYR A 381 -33.79 3.80 -15.23
C TYR A 381 -34.84 2.89 -14.57
#